data_3335f958b33e2c6e8369c5a9c524b522
#
_entry.id   3335f958b33e2c6e8369c5a9c524b522
#
_cell.length_a   1.000
_cell.length_b   1.000
_cell.length_c   1.000
_cell.angle_alpha   90.00
_cell.angle_beta   90.00
_cell.angle_gamma   90.00
#
_symmetry.space_group_name_H-M   'P 1'
#
loop_
_entity.id
_entity.type
_entity.pdbx_description
1 polymer ?
#
loop_
_entity_poly.entity_id
_entity_poly.type
_entity_poly.pdbx_seq_one_letter_code
_entity_poly.pdbx_strand_id
1 'polypeptide(L)'
;MTALISCNKEDNNSNTPAPTPPSGQVEENFNVIYRVGHERNSDWAILPLSQEKMTSGKINFQSNGFVLPQTRTQQMYATDNGKKVFVYDAGTKKITKYEVTGGTDFYKKVAEISVEPILGNAGGTWKVMDNRTALIFGVFTNHIKNDQGTYQRTEVTLIVGSIDLESFTANVRETKRYTLETQAEETGKISYINGLGHPIVANGKVYFGTTRAKYNTTIGKNEKNYTYNATTLVLDYPSLNNLTLIKNTTVNGATASPSSYYGLSYVNDGNSVYHVIPTNTGKIVKITSGAYDTSYDFDVKTALGLTEDINISGFFYVGNGIGYINYAPSATARKYEDGAWSVARVDLNNKTAIKMNVPEKLWLNFYQTAKVYNGKLYMPL
;
A
#
# COMPACT_ATOMS: atom_id res chain seq x y z
N MET A 1 21.99 4.72 -8.03
CA MET A 1 21.80 5.52 -9.24
C MET A 1 20.32 5.51 -9.52
N THR A 2 19.62 6.61 -9.35
CA THR A 2 18.14 6.66 -9.42
C THR A 2 17.77 7.32 -10.76
N ALA A 3 17.13 6.58 -11.65
CA ALA A 3 16.56 7.10 -12.88
C ALA A 3 15.06 7.36 -12.66
N LEU A 4 14.53 8.41 -13.23
CA LEU A 4 13.11 8.75 -13.19
C LEU A 4 12.51 8.49 -14.56
N ILE A 5 11.39 7.80 -14.62
CA ILE A 5 10.63 7.60 -15.84
C ILE A 5 9.28 8.30 -15.71
N SER A 6 8.98 9.18 -16.67
CA SER A 6 7.64 9.69 -16.91
C SER A 6 7.07 8.94 -18.11
N CYS A 7 6.05 8.11 -17.90
CA CYS A 7 5.36 7.42 -18.99
C CYS A 7 4.26 8.31 -19.56
N ASN A 8 4.42 8.75 -20.80
CA ASN A 8 3.38 9.44 -21.57
C ASN A 8 2.46 8.44 -22.28
N LYS A 9 1.23 8.85 -22.51
CA LYS A 9 0.15 8.05 -23.12
C LYS A 9 0.30 7.84 -24.64
N GLU A 10 1.28 8.50 -25.29
CA GLU A 10 1.42 8.47 -26.74
C GLU A 10 2.78 7.95 -27.16
N ASP A 11 2.77 6.79 -27.78
CA ASP A 11 3.81 6.33 -28.69
C ASP A 11 3.71 7.18 -29.95
N ASN A 12 4.41 8.31 -30.00
CA ASN A 12 4.81 8.88 -31.26
C ASN A 12 5.95 9.88 -31.06
N ASN A 13 6.99 9.62 -31.80
CA ASN A 13 8.22 10.34 -32.02
C ASN A 13 7.94 11.82 -32.36
N SER A 14 7.95 12.72 -31.39
CA SER A 14 8.09 14.13 -31.63
C SER A 14 8.81 14.81 -30.46
N ASN A 15 9.92 15.48 -30.78
CA ASN A 15 10.65 16.40 -29.91
C ASN A 15 9.81 17.65 -29.59
N THR A 16 8.63 17.48 -28.99
CA THR A 16 7.83 18.61 -28.54
C THR A 16 8.20 18.88 -27.07
N PRO A 17 8.56 20.12 -26.68
CA PRO A 17 8.75 20.47 -25.28
C PRO A 17 7.49 20.12 -24.48
N ALA A 18 7.69 19.67 -23.25
CA ALA A 18 6.57 19.39 -22.36
C ALA A 18 5.63 20.60 -22.31
N PRO A 19 4.30 20.41 -22.46
CA PRO A 19 3.37 21.52 -22.44
C PRO A 19 3.50 22.28 -21.12
N THR A 20 3.68 23.58 -21.20
CA THR A 20 3.61 24.51 -20.07
C THR A 20 2.26 24.34 -19.39
N PRO A 21 2.19 24.18 -18.05
CA PRO A 21 0.92 24.08 -17.37
C PRO A 21 0.04 25.29 -17.70
N PRO A 22 -1.28 25.13 -17.86
CA PRO A 22 -2.18 26.25 -18.03
C PRO A 22 -2.01 27.25 -16.88
N SER A 23 -1.98 28.53 -17.17
CA SER A 23 -1.87 29.60 -16.19
C SER A 23 -3.00 29.48 -15.16
N GLY A 24 -2.66 29.11 -13.90
CA GLY A 24 -3.61 28.90 -12.81
C GLY A 24 -3.52 27.54 -12.11
N GLN A 25 -2.74 26.58 -12.61
CA GLN A 25 -2.49 25.33 -11.85
C GLN A 25 -1.47 25.60 -10.75
N VAL A 26 -1.86 25.23 -9.52
CA VAL A 26 -0.97 25.26 -8.36
C VAL A 26 0.12 24.21 -8.59
N GLU A 27 1.38 24.60 -8.49
CA GLU A 27 2.52 23.70 -8.67
C GLU A 27 2.50 22.60 -7.58
N GLU A 28 2.63 21.35 -7.99
CA GLU A 28 2.75 20.21 -7.10
C GLU A 28 4.18 20.08 -6.59
N ASN A 29 4.36 19.98 -5.27
CA ASN A 29 5.62 19.59 -4.65
C ASN A 29 5.66 18.06 -4.48
N PHE A 30 6.63 17.44 -5.10
CA PHE A 30 6.90 16.02 -4.92
C PHE A 30 7.82 15.84 -3.71
N ASN A 31 7.38 15.06 -2.73
CA ASN A 31 8.18 14.74 -1.56
C ASN A 31 8.79 13.35 -1.76
N VAL A 32 10.06 13.29 -2.08
CA VAL A 32 10.77 12.03 -2.31
C VAL A 32 11.44 11.59 -1.04
N ILE A 33 11.07 10.39 -0.57
CA ILE A 33 11.70 9.78 0.60
C ILE A 33 12.73 8.76 0.13
N TYR A 34 13.87 8.75 0.79
CA TYR A 34 14.97 7.84 0.52
C TYR A 34 15.50 7.23 1.81
N ARG A 35 15.69 5.93 1.79
CA ARG A 35 16.27 5.20 2.90
C ARG A 35 17.78 5.07 2.70
N VAL A 36 18.55 5.60 3.65
CA VAL A 36 20.02 5.53 3.65
C VAL A 36 20.47 4.56 4.73
N GLY A 37 21.40 3.67 4.40
CA GLY A 37 21.96 2.71 5.32
C GLY A 37 21.61 1.26 5.01
N HIS A 38 22.09 0.34 5.84
CA HIS A 38 21.95 -1.08 5.64
C HIS A 38 21.13 -1.71 6.77
N GLU A 39 20.13 -2.52 6.40
CA GLU A 39 19.27 -3.32 7.27
C GLU A 39 18.59 -2.53 8.41
N ARG A 40 19.06 -2.73 9.67
CA ARG A 40 18.39 -2.21 10.88
C ARG A 40 18.81 -0.79 11.28
N ASN A 41 19.89 -0.29 10.70
CA ASN A 41 20.47 1.02 10.98
C ASN A 41 20.30 1.95 9.78
N SER A 42 19.07 2.18 9.37
CA SER A 42 18.78 3.04 8.23
C SER A 42 18.16 4.33 8.69
N ASP A 43 18.71 5.42 8.20
CA ASP A 43 18.10 6.73 8.29
C ASP A 43 17.16 6.94 7.10
N TRP A 44 16.16 7.77 7.30
CA TRP A 44 15.26 8.20 6.24
C TRP A 44 15.47 9.67 5.97
N ALA A 45 15.76 9.99 4.73
CA ALA A 45 15.86 11.36 4.26
C ALA A 45 14.72 11.68 3.30
N ILE A 46 14.20 12.89 3.37
CA ILE A 46 13.12 13.39 2.53
C ILE A 46 13.56 14.67 1.84
N LEU A 47 13.19 14.84 0.58
CA LEU A 47 13.52 15.98 -0.24
C LEU A 47 12.30 16.47 -1.05
N PRO A 48 11.94 17.76 -1.00
CA PRO A 48 10.90 18.31 -1.83
C PRO A 48 11.48 18.64 -3.23
N LEU A 49 10.76 18.25 -4.27
CA LEU A 49 11.14 18.48 -5.65
C LEU A 49 9.98 19.09 -6.44
N SER A 50 10.30 20.01 -7.36
CA SER A 50 9.34 20.46 -8.35
C SER A 50 9.05 19.37 -9.39
N GLN A 51 7.95 19.49 -10.12
CA GLN A 51 7.62 18.58 -11.21
C GLN A 51 8.72 18.52 -12.27
N GLU A 52 9.34 19.63 -12.60
CA GLU A 52 10.45 19.69 -13.54
C GLU A 52 11.62 18.82 -13.08
N LYS A 53 12.02 18.94 -11.81
CA LYS A 53 13.10 18.12 -11.24
C LYS A 53 12.75 16.64 -11.16
N MET A 54 11.46 16.28 -11.05
CA MET A 54 11.00 14.90 -11.11
C MET A 54 11.08 14.27 -12.49
N THR A 55 11.19 15.06 -13.54
CA THR A 55 11.24 14.58 -14.93
C THR A 55 12.61 14.73 -15.57
N SER A 56 13.54 15.45 -14.95
CA SER A 56 14.85 15.77 -15.50
C SER A 56 15.99 15.41 -14.54
N GLY A 57 16.80 14.43 -14.91
CA GLY A 57 18.08 14.18 -14.29
C GLY A 57 18.07 13.20 -13.11
N LYS A 58 19.04 13.34 -12.23
CA LYS A 58 19.28 12.47 -11.07
C LYS A 58 18.95 13.22 -9.78
N ILE A 59 18.25 12.56 -8.88
CA ILE A 59 18.05 13.05 -7.52
C ILE A 59 19.31 12.74 -6.70
N ASN A 60 19.94 13.77 -6.15
CA ASN A 60 21.09 13.62 -5.28
C ASN A 60 20.70 13.92 -3.84
N PHE A 61 20.73 12.91 -3.00
CA PHE A 61 20.45 13.00 -1.55
C PHE A 61 21.71 13.28 -0.72
N GLN A 62 22.90 13.19 -1.30
CA GLN A 62 24.15 13.41 -0.57
C GLN A 62 24.23 14.88 -0.15
N SER A 63 24.23 15.12 1.15
CA SER A 63 24.19 16.45 1.77
C SER A 63 22.96 17.30 1.39
N ASN A 64 21.96 16.67 0.77
CA ASN A 64 20.70 17.29 0.40
C ASN A 64 19.55 16.42 0.93
N GLY A 65 18.76 16.99 1.78
CA GLY A 65 17.59 16.30 2.31
C GLY A 65 17.47 16.48 3.83
N PHE A 66 16.24 16.44 4.27
CA PHE A 66 15.93 16.49 5.69
C PHE A 66 15.91 15.07 6.25
N VAL A 67 16.74 14.81 7.27
CA VAL A 67 16.77 13.50 7.95
C VAL A 67 15.57 13.43 8.89
N LEU A 68 14.74 12.43 8.71
CA LEU A 68 13.59 12.18 9.54
C LEU A 68 14.04 11.59 10.89
N PRO A 69 13.64 12.20 12.02
CA PRO A 69 14.09 11.76 13.36
C PRO A 69 13.38 10.47 13.84
N GLN A 70 12.48 9.91 13.05
CA GLN A 70 11.73 8.72 13.40
C GLN A 70 12.58 7.45 13.24
N THR A 71 12.51 6.57 14.23
CA THR A 71 13.30 5.35 14.29
C THR A 71 12.73 4.21 13.42
N ARG A 72 11.43 4.22 13.18
CA ARG A 72 10.71 3.22 12.36
C ARG A 72 9.68 3.88 11.47
N THR A 73 10.14 4.80 10.65
CA THR A 73 9.30 5.41 9.61
C THR A 73 8.75 4.33 8.70
N GLN A 74 7.42 4.26 8.57
CA GLN A 74 6.77 3.26 7.74
C GLN A 74 6.11 3.86 6.53
N GLN A 75 5.45 4.98 6.68
CA GLN A 75 4.65 5.56 5.62
C GLN A 75 4.64 7.06 5.72
N MET A 76 4.74 7.68 4.57
CA MET A 76 4.65 9.11 4.41
C MET A 76 3.54 9.44 3.43
N TYR A 77 2.75 10.44 3.77
CA TYR A 77 1.75 11.00 2.87
C TYR A 77 1.89 12.51 2.79
N ALA A 78 1.60 13.06 1.63
CA ALA A 78 1.55 14.49 1.42
C ALA A 78 0.16 14.93 0.99
N THR A 79 -0.27 16.08 1.49
CA THR A 79 -1.52 16.76 1.12
C THR A 79 -1.23 18.21 0.75
N ASP A 80 -2.24 18.96 0.35
CA ASP A 80 -2.11 20.38 0.01
C ASP A 80 -1.00 20.62 -1.04
N ASN A 81 -1.09 19.90 -2.16
CA ASN A 81 -0.11 19.91 -3.24
C ASN A 81 1.33 19.68 -2.76
N GLY A 82 1.51 18.77 -1.82
CA GLY A 82 2.81 18.41 -1.28
C GLY A 82 3.38 19.38 -0.25
N LYS A 83 2.63 20.41 0.16
CA LYS A 83 3.09 21.40 1.17
C LYS A 83 2.98 20.91 2.60
N LYS A 84 2.13 19.93 2.87
CA LYS A 84 1.98 19.29 4.17
C LYS A 84 2.39 17.84 4.05
N VAL A 85 3.29 17.40 4.92
CA VAL A 85 3.81 16.03 4.94
C VAL A 85 3.55 15.41 6.30
N PHE A 86 3.05 14.19 6.28
CA PHE A 86 2.74 13.41 7.47
C PHE A 86 3.57 12.13 7.47
N VAL A 87 4.25 11.86 8.57
CA VAL A 87 5.13 10.70 8.73
C VAL A 87 4.67 9.89 9.93
N TYR A 88 4.40 8.60 9.71
CA TYR A 88 4.05 7.67 10.76
C TYR A 88 5.29 6.89 11.24
N ASP A 89 5.55 6.93 12.52
CA ASP A 89 6.51 6.08 13.21
C ASP A 89 5.79 4.95 13.95
N ALA A 90 5.89 3.74 13.44
CA ALA A 90 5.28 2.57 14.04
C ALA A 90 5.95 2.14 15.36
N GLY A 91 7.19 2.54 15.61
CA GLY A 91 7.89 2.26 16.87
C GLY A 91 7.28 3.01 18.05
N THR A 92 6.99 4.28 17.84
CA THR A 92 6.40 5.19 18.86
C THR A 92 4.89 5.34 18.74
N LYS A 93 4.28 4.79 17.68
CA LYS A 93 2.86 4.98 17.32
C LYS A 93 2.45 6.45 17.25
N LYS A 94 3.32 7.25 16.64
CA LYS A 94 3.11 8.68 16.46
C LYS A 94 3.03 9.07 15.00
N ILE A 95 2.22 10.06 14.70
CA ILE A 95 2.20 10.73 13.39
C ILE A 95 2.72 12.14 13.59
N THR A 96 3.74 12.50 12.84
CA THR A 96 4.32 13.85 12.83
C THR A 96 3.89 14.58 11.57
N LYS A 97 3.42 15.82 11.74
CA LYS A 97 3.07 16.74 10.65
C LYS A 97 4.21 17.73 10.43
N TYR A 98 4.61 17.83 9.18
CA TYR A 98 5.58 18.82 8.71
C TYR A 98 4.95 19.76 7.69
N GLU A 99 5.43 20.97 7.66
CA GLU A 99 5.22 21.92 6.55
C GLU A 99 6.48 22.03 5.72
N VAL A 100 6.33 22.10 4.40
CA VAL A 100 7.42 22.35 3.46
C VAL A 100 7.62 23.85 3.38
N THR A 101 8.77 24.33 3.87
CA THR A 101 9.05 25.76 4.00
C THR A 101 9.96 26.30 2.87
N GLY A 102 10.67 25.42 2.17
CA GLY A 102 11.74 25.81 1.25
C GLY A 102 13.01 26.30 1.97
N GLY A 103 14.05 26.62 1.24
CA GLY A 103 15.35 27.01 1.79
C GLY A 103 16.18 25.82 2.27
N THR A 104 17.08 26.04 3.24
CA THR A 104 17.95 24.99 3.79
C THR A 104 17.22 24.04 4.74
N ASP A 105 16.22 24.53 5.46
CA ASP A 105 15.34 23.74 6.33
C ASP A 105 14.04 23.42 5.58
N PHE A 106 14.12 22.42 4.72
CA PHE A 106 12.99 22.06 3.83
C PHE A 106 11.69 21.73 4.56
N TYR A 107 11.78 21.18 5.80
CA TYR A 107 10.64 20.69 6.55
C TYR A 107 10.65 21.24 7.97
N LYS A 108 9.55 21.87 8.35
CA LYS A 108 9.33 22.33 9.72
C LYS A 108 8.30 21.43 10.42
N LYS A 109 8.68 20.76 11.49
CA LYS A 109 7.73 20.05 12.35
C LYS A 109 6.75 21.06 12.96
N VAL A 110 5.44 20.85 12.73
CA VAL A 110 4.39 21.73 13.24
C VAL A 110 3.51 21.08 14.30
N ALA A 111 3.34 19.76 14.25
CA ALA A 111 2.54 19.03 15.22
C ALA A 111 2.91 17.54 15.28
N GLU A 112 2.50 16.88 16.36
CA GLU A 112 2.62 15.44 16.54
C GLU A 112 1.42 14.93 17.34
N ILE A 113 0.86 13.78 16.93
CA ILE A 113 -0.20 13.10 17.66
C ILE A 113 0.17 11.64 17.92
N SER A 114 -0.29 11.10 19.06
CA SER A 114 -0.20 9.67 19.34
C SER A 114 -1.46 8.96 18.83
N VAL A 115 -1.27 7.85 18.15
CA VAL A 115 -2.36 6.93 17.75
C VAL A 115 -2.41 5.68 18.61
N GLU A 116 -1.59 5.60 19.65
CA GLU A 116 -1.61 4.53 20.63
C GLU A 116 -2.98 4.38 21.32
N PRO A 117 -3.73 5.45 21.66
CA PRO A 117 -5.07 5.32 22.22
C PRO A 117 -6.07 4.62 21.28
N ILE A 118 -5.84 4.69 19.96
CA ILE A 118 -6.63 3.94 18.97
C ILE A 118 -6.16 2.49 18.90
N LEU A 119 -4.87 2.26 18.69
CA LEU A 119 -4.31 0.95 18.38
C LEU A 119 -4.13 0.05 19.61
N GLY A 120 -3.88 0.62 20.79
CA GLY A 120 -3.48 -0.14 21.96
C GLY A 120 -2.20 -0.94 21.68
N ASN A 121 -2.23 -2.24 21.99
CA ASN A 121 -1.11 -3.15 21.73
C ASN A 121 -1.01 -3.62 20.27
N ALA A 122 -2.01 -3.33 19.43
CA ALA A 122 -1.99 -3.74 18.04
C ALA A 122 -0.84 -3.07 17.27
N GLY A 123 -0.20 -3.82 16.40
CA GLY A 123 0.53 -3.26 15.28
C GLY A 123 -0.47 -2.60 14.33
N GLY A 124 -0.15 -1.41 13.84
CA GLY A 124 -1.05 -0.70 12.95
C GLY A 124 -0.32 -0.06 11.78
N THR A 125 -1.11 0.27 10.80
CA THR A 125 -0.71 1.08 9.65
C THR A 125 -1.77 2.13 9.40
N TRP A 126 -1.49 3.07 8.50
CA TRP A 126 -2.42 4.14 8.23
C TRP A 126 -2.46 4.49 6.75
N LYS A 127 -3.48 5.21 6.35
CA LYS A 127 -3.58 5.76 5.00
C LYS A 127 -4.34 7.08 5.02
N VAL A 128 -3.81 8.07 4.34
CA VAL A 128 -4.52 9.31 4.01
C VAL A 128 -5.54 8.99 2.92
N MET A 129 -6.81 9.27 3.20
CA MET A 129 -7.93 9.00 2.31
C MET A 129 -8.22 10.19 1.40
N ASP A 130 -8.11 11.39 1.96
CA ASP A 130 -8.27 12.68 1.30
C ASP A 130 -7.48 13.78 2.05
N ASN A 131 -7.65 15.05 1.69
CA ASN A 131 -6.93 16.16 2.33
C ASN A 131 -7.32 16.41 3.80
N ARG A 132 -8.40 15.81 4.29
CA ARG A 132 -8.92 16.00 5.66
C ARG A 132 -8.86 14.75 6.51
N THR A 133 -8.96 13.58 5.90
CA THR A 133 -9.18 12.32 6.63
C THR A 133 -8.07 11.32 6.36
N ALA A 134 -7.56 10.74 7.42
CA ALA A 134 -6.77 9.51 7.36
C ALA A 134 -7.44 8.42 8.20
N LEU A 135 -7.22 7.17 7.83
CA LEU A 135 -7.56 6.00 8.64
C LEU A 135 -6.29 5.42 9.24
N ILE A 136 -6.37 5.06 10.52
CA ILE A 136 -5.40 4.22 11.23
C ILE A 136 -6.08 2.89 11.53
N PHE A 137 -5.42 1.78 11.23
CA PHE A 137 -6.04 0.46 11.33
C PHE A 137 -5.02 -0.64 11.60
N GLY A 138 -5.48 -1.75 12.15
CA GLY A 138 -4.67 -2.93 12.39
C GLY A 138 -5.49 -4.13 12.80
N VAL A 139 -4.86 -5.30 12.78
CA VAL A 139 -5.40 -6.55 13.31
C VAL A 139 -4.53 -6.99 14.46
N PHE A 140 -5.16 -7.27 15.59
CA PHE A 140 -4.53 -7.87 16.77
C PHE A 140 -4.99 -9.32 16.89
N THR A 141 -4.04 -10.22 17.01
CA THR A 141 -4.29 -11.67 17.20
C THR A 141 -3.72 -12.12 18.51
N ASN A 142 -4.51 -12.82 19.30
CA ASN A 142 -4.11 -13.41 20.56
C ASN A 142 -4.47 -14.91 20.59
N HIS A 143 -3.45 -15.76 20.73
CA HIS A 143 -3.63 -17.21 20.95
C HIS A 143 -3.66 -17.49 22.44
N ILE A 144 -4.85 -17.70 22.97
CA ILE A 144 -5.07 -17.93 24.40
C ILE A 144 -4.74 -19.37 24.75
N LYS A 145 -3.94 -19.55 25.78
CA LYS A 145 -3.58 -20.83 26.36
C LYS A 145 -3.98 -20.86 27.83
N ASN A 146 -4.26 -22.05 28.34
CA ASN A 146 -4.45 -22.24 29.80
C ASN A 146 -3.10 -22.21 30.55
N ASP A 147 -3.15 -22.37 31.87
CA ASP A 147 -1.96 -22.34 32.74
C ASP A 147 -0.96 -23.46 32.44
N GLN A 148 -1.41 -24.56 31.83
CA GLN A 148 -0.55 -25.67 31.39
C GLN A 148 0.03 -25.43 29.97
N GLY A 149 -0.22 -24.26 29.35
CA GLY A 149 0.26 -23.93 28.02
C GLY A 149 -0.56 -24.56 26.88
N THR A 150 -1.68 -25.22 27.20
CA THR A 150 -2.56 -25.84 26.19
C THR A 150 -3.42 -24.76 25.51
N TYR A 151 -3.46 -24.80 24.20
CA TYR A 151 -4.29 -23.89 23.39
C TYR A 151 -5.77 -24.02 23.77
N GLN A 152 -6.41 -22.86 23.93
CA GLN A 152 -7.85 -22.75 24.20
C GLN A 152 -8.60 -22.16 23.01
N ARG A 153 -8.21 -20.99 22.57
CA ARG A 153 -8.84 -20.26 21.44
C ARG A 153 -7.92 -19.20 20.85
N THR A 154 -8.31 -18.71 19.69
CA THR A 154 -7.70 -17.52 19.07
C THR A 154 -8.73 -16.41 19.02
N GLU A 155 -8.34 -15.25 19.50
CA GLU A 155 -9.10 -14.02 19.39
C GLU A 155 -8.44 -13.10 18.35
N VAL A 156 -9.24 -12.59 17.43
CA VAL A 156 -8.78 -11.69 16.38
C VAL A 156 -9.62 -10.44 16.43
N THR A 157 -8.97 -9.29 16.58
CA THR A 157 -9.65 -8.00 16.66
C THR A 157 -9.17 -7.07 15.54
N LEU A 158 -10.10 -6.62 14.71
CA LEU A 158 -9.90 -5.49 13.83
C LEU A 158 -10.06 -4.20 14.64
N ILE A 159 -9.10 -3.31 14.51
CA ILE A 159 -9.16 -1.96 15.06
C ILE A 159 -9.08 -0.99 13.90
N VAL A 160 -10.00 -0.02 13.86
CA VAL A 160 -10.00 1.04 12.85
C VAL A 160 -10.51 2.33 13.46
N GLY A 161 -9.79 3.42 13.22
CA GLY A 161 -10.16 4.77 13.66
C GLY A 161 -9.80 5.81 12.61
N SER A 162 -10.36 6.98 12.73
CA SER A 162 -10.09 8.11 11.84
C SER A 162 -9.23 9.17 12.52
N ILE A 163 -8.52 9.92 11.70
CA ILE A 163 -7.71 11.07 12.07
C ILE A 163 -8.17 12.23 11.21
N ASP A 164 -8.52 13.34 11.86
CA ASP A 164 -8.75 14.61 11.18
C ASP A 164 -7.39 15.29 10.93
N LEU A 165 -7.02 15.45 9.67
CA LEU A 165 -5.72 16.01 9.27
C LEU A 165 -5.68 17.55 9.34
N GLU A 166 -6.84 18.20 9.37
CA GLU A 166 -6.95 19.66 9.49
C GLU A 166 -6.71 20.09 10.93
N SER A 167 -7.55 19.62 11.85
CA SER A 167 -7.38 19.84 13.30
C SER A 167 -6.22 19.04 13.89
N PHE A 168 -5.74 18.07 13.15
CA PHE A 168 -4.69 17.10 13.48
C PHE A 168 -4.98 16.38 14.80
N THR A 169 -6.13 15.75 14.85
CA THR A 169 -6.63 15.04 16.04
C THR A 169 -7.02 13.60 15.69
N ALA A 170 -6.80 12.70 16.64
CA ALA A 170 -7.19 11.30 16.56
C ALA A 170 -8.59 11.11 17.17
N ASN A 171 -9.53 10.55 16.41
CA ASN A 171 -10.91 10.32 16.85
C ASN A 171 -11.03 9.05 17.70
N VAL A 172 -10.48 9.09 18.92
CA VAL A 172 -10.42 7.93 19.81
C VAL A 172 -11.81 7.41 20.17
N ARG A 173 -12.78 8.32 20.39
CA ARG A 173 -14.16 7.97 20.77
C ARG A 173 -14.94 7.26 19.66
N GLU A 174 -14.57 7.50 18.40
CA GLU A 174 -15.21 6.90 17.23
C GLU A 174 -14.47 5.65 16.73
N THR A 175 -13.41 5.26 17.41
CA THR A 175 -12.66 4.04 17.08
C THR A 175 -13.56 2.81 17.17
N LYS A 176 -13.57 2.03 16.12
CA LYS A 176 -14.30 0.77 16.05
C LYS A 176 -13.37 -0.41 16.33
N ARG A 177 -13.93 -1.39 17.05
CA ARG A 177 -13.29 -2.66 17.36
C ARG A 177 -14.23 -3.79 17.00
N TYR A 178 -13.79 -4.71 16.16
CA TYR A 178 -14.60 -5.82 15.70
C TYR A 178 -13.89 -7.13 15.99
N THR A 179 -14.59 -8.07 16.59
CA THR A 179 -14.12 -9.44 16.67
C THR A 179 -14.27 -10.09 15.30
N LEU A 180 -13.16 -10.60 14.76
CA LEU A 180 -13.15 -11.34 13.50
C LEU A 180 -13.25 -12.83 13.78
N GLU A 181 -14.03 -13.51 12.96
CA GLU A 181 -14.22 -14.95 13.10
C GLU A 181 -12.95 -15.73 12.72
N THR A 182 -12.70 -16.77 13.48
CA THR A 182 -11.74 -17.82 13.14
C THR A 182 -12.47 -19.02 12.54
N GLN A 183 -11.83 -19.74 11.63
CA GLN A 183 -12.42 -20.91 10.98
C GLN A 183 -11.60 -22.16 11.32
N ALA A 184 -12.26 -23.19 11.81
CA ALA A 184 -11.67 -24.51 11.90
C ALA A 184 -11.48 -25.05 10.46
N GLU A 185 -10.27 -25.40 10.10
CA GLU A 185 -9.93 -25.94 8.78
C GLU A 185 -9.83 -27.46 8.82
N GLU A 186 -9.14 -27.97 9.82
CA GLU A 186 -8.89 -29.38 10.08
C GLU A 186 -8.55 -29.55 11.57
N THR A 187 -8.53 -30.79 12.06
CA THR A 187 -8.25 -31.08 13.48
C THR A 187 -6.95 -30.40 13.93
N GLY A 188 -7.05 -29.57 14.95
CA GLY A 188 -5.93 -28.84 15.53
C GLY A 188 -5.41 -27.67 14.68
N LYS A 189 -6.15 -27.24 13.65
CA LYS A 189 -5.77 -26.11 12.82
C LYS A 189 -6.91 -25.11 12.63
N ILE A 190 -6.60 -23.86 12.75
CA ILE A 190 -7.53 -22.75 12.56
C ILE A 190 -6.98 -21.71 11.60
N SER A 191 -7.83 -21.12 10.80
CA SER A 191 -7.48 -20.00 9.95
C SER A 191 -8.12 -18.70 10.45
N TYR A 192 -7.43 -17.59 10.23
CA TYR A 192 -7.87 -16.29 10.65
C TYR A 192 -7.23 -15.17 9.78
N ILE A 193 -7.85 -14.01 9.77
CA ILE A 193 -7.26 -12.82 9.16
C ILE A 193 -6.15 -12.31 10.07
N ASN A 194 -4.94 -12.18 9.53
CA ASN A 194 -3.76 -11.76 10.29
C ASN A 194 -3.13 -10.44 9.78
N GLY A 195 -3.70 -9.85 8.75
CA GLY A 195 -3.23 -8.57 8.23
C GLY A 195 -4.20 -7.92 7.26
N LEU A 196 -4.01 -6.63 7.06
CA LEU A 196 -4.81 -5.78 6.16
C LEU A 196 -3.92 -5.07 5.17
N GLY A 197 -4.43 -4.85 3.97
CA GLY A 197 -3.86 -3.93 3.00
C GLY A 197 -4.37 -2.51 3.17
N HIS A 198 -3.83 -1.59 2.40
CA HIS A 198 -4.29 -0.21 2.37
C HIS A 198 -5.73 -0.15 1.85
N PRO A 199 -6.64 0.53 2.57
CA PRO A 199 -8.03 0.63 2.18
C PRO A 199 -8.22 1.50 0.95
N ILE A 200 -9.32 1.24 0.25
CA ILE A 200 -9.86 2.10 -0.80
C ILE A 200 -11.32 2.41 -0.51
N VAL A 201 -11.76 3.64 -0.81
CA VAL A 201 -13.16 4.05 -0.66
C VAL A 201 -13.84 4.06 -2.02
N ALA A 202 -14.99 3.41 -2.09
CA ALA A 202 -15.88 3.44 -3.23
C ALA A 202 -17.33 3.29 -2.77
N ASN A 203 -18.26 4.05 -3.37
CA ASN A 203 -19.71 3.94 -3.13
C ASN A 203 -20.11 3.95 -1.65
N GLY A 204 -19.53 4.85 -0.85
CA GLY A 204 -19.84 4.97 0.57
C GLY A 204 -19.36 3.80 1.42
N LYS A 205 -18.46 2.99 0.91
CA LYS A 205 -17.83 1.87 1.60
C LYS A 205 -16.32 2.00 1.58
N VAL A 206 -15.66 1.48 2.60
CA VAL A 206 -14.21 1.29 2.64
C VAL A 206 -13.89 -0.21 2.58
N TYR A 207 -12.99 -0.57 1.69
CA TYR A 207 -12.60 -1.94 1.38
C TYR A 207 -11.16 -2.17 1.83
N PHE A 208 -10.96 -3.17 2.70
CA PHE A 208 -9.65 -3.62 3.15
C PHE A 208 -9.38 -5.01 2.59
N GLY A 209 -8.39 -5.16 1.77
CA GLY A 209 -7.89 -6.48 1.44
C GLY A 209 -7.24 -7.13 2.65
N THR A 210 -7.12 -8.45 2.61
CA THR A 210 -6.69 -9.22 3.77
C THR A 210 -5.57 -10.19 3.43
N THR A 211 -4.79 -10.49 4.45
CA THR A 211 -3.98 -11.71 4.51
C THR A 211 -4.56 -12.64 5.57
N ARG A 212 -4.36 -13.94 5.38
CA ARG A 212 -4.79 -14.96 6.34
C ARG A 212 -3.62 -15.85 6.74
N ALA A 213 -3.68 -16.34 7.96
CA ALA A 213 -2.78 -17.37 8.48
C ALA A 213 -3.57 -18.60 8.88
N LYS A 214 -2.92 -19.76 8.86
CA LYS A 214 -3.40 -21.01 9.45
C LYS A 214 -2.50 -21.37 10.63
N TYR A 215 -3.06 -21.34 11.82
CA TYR A 215 -2.35 -21.66 13.06
C TYR A 215 -2.57 -23.13 13.43
N ASN A 216 -1.48 -23.84 13.63
CA ASN A 216 -1.48 -25.20 14.15
C ASN A 216 -1.42 -25.14 15.67
N THR A 217 -2.50 -25.51 16.32
CA THR A 217 -2.67 -25.41 17.78
C THR A 217 -1.81 -26.42 18.54
N THR A 218 -1.42 -27.52 17.89
CA THR A 218 -0.58 -28.55 18.48
C THR A 218 0.87 -28.10 18.61
N ILE A 219 1.41 -27.52 17.55
CA ILE A 219 2.81 -27.06 17.53
C ILE A 219 2.98 -25.59 17.90
N GLY A 220 1.87 -24.85 18.05
CA GLY A 220 1.88 -23.46 18.46
C GLY A 220 2.47 -22.48 17.43
N LYS A 221 2.37 -22.79 16.13
CA LYS A 221 2.96 -21.98 15.03
C LYS A 221 2.03 -21.88 13.84
N ASN A 222 2.22 -20.83 13.05
CA ASN A 222 1.55 -20.70 11.77
C ASN A 222 2.15 -21.67 10.75
N GLU A 223 1.26 -22.29 9.95
CA GLU A 223 1.64 -23.10 8.81
C GLU A 223 2.31 -22.24 7.74
N LYS A 224 3.28 -22.84 7.06
CA LYS A 224 3.83 -22.27 5.82
C LYS A 224 2.91 -22.68 4.65
N ASN A 225 2.85 -21.89 3.61
CA ASN A 225 2.14 -22.22 2.37
C ASN A 225 0.63 -22.51 2.55
N TYR A 226 -0.07 -21.68 3.29
CA TYR A 226 -1.52 -21.77 3.42
C TYR A 226 -2.23 -21.14 2.21
N THR A 227 -3.07 -21.93 1.54
CA THR A 227 -3.93 -21.47 0.42
C THR A 227 -5.34 -21.20 0.93
N TYR A 228 -5.90 -20.06 0.57
CA TYR A 228 -7.23 -19.63 0.99
C TYR A 228 -7.88 -18.75 -0.08
N ASN A 229 -9.20 -18.69 -0.08
CA ASN A 229 -9.92 -17.81 -0.97
C ASN A 229 -9.60 -16.33 -0.70
N ALA A 230 -9.50 -15.54 -1.76
CA ALA A 230 -9.35 -14.10 -1.64
C ALA A 230 -10.52 -13.49 -0.86
N THR A 231 -10.20 -12.67 0.13
CA THR A 231 -11.21 -12.06 1.02
C THR A 231 -10.96 -10.57 1.18
N THR A 232 -12.03 -9.81 1.43
CA THR A 232 -11.98 -8.36 1.67
C THR A 232 -12.94 -8.02 2.81
N LEU A 233 -12.46 -7.23 3.77
CA LEU A 233 -13.31 -6.62 4.79
C LEU A 233 -13.89 -5.32 4.26
N VAL A 234 -15.18 -5.09 4.53
CA VAL A 234 -15.91 -3.92 4.04
C VAL A 234 -16.63 -3.28 5.21
N LEU A 235 -16.51 -1.96 5.33
CA LEU A 235 -17.21 -1.13 6.31
C LEU A 235 -17.91 0.02 5.61
N ASP A 236 -18.93 0.58 6.23
CA ASP A 236 -19.50 1.86 5.79
C ASP A 236 -18.47 2.98 5.95
N TYR A 237 -18.43 3.91 5.02
CA TYR A 237 -17.56 5.09 5.09
C TYR A 237 -18.41 6.38 5.01
N PRO A 238 -18.17 7.36 5.86
CA PRO A 238 -17.07 7.48 6.85
C PRO A 238 -17.34 6.88 8.23
N SER A 239 -18.54 6.33 8.50
CA SER A 239 -18.98 5.92 9.84
C SER A 239 -18.20 4.72 10.42
N LEU A 240 -17.53 3.95 9.57
CA LEU A 240 -16.81 2.72 9.91
C LEU A 240 -17.70 1.66 10.59
N ASN A 241 -19.01 1.68 10.33
CA ASN A 241 -19.97 0.72 10.86
C ASN A 241 -20.17 -0.46 9.89
N ASN A 242 -21.01 -1.44 10.29
CA ASN A 242 -21.50 -2.52 9.45
C ASN A 242 -20.41 -3.35 8.78
N LEU A 243 -19.50 -3.91 9.60
CA LEU A 243 -18.45 -4.79 9.11
C LEU A 243 -19.04 -6.01 8.40
N THR A 244 -18.59 -6.24 7.18
CA THR A 244 -18.88 -7.45 6.41
C THR A 244 -17.59 -8.04 5.83
N LEU A 245 -17.58 -9.35 5.63
CA LEU A 245 -16.52 -10.09 4.96
C LEU A 245 -17.07 -10.60 3.62
N ILE A 246 -16.48 -10.18 2.52
CA ILE A 246 -16.77 -10.72 1.20
C ILE A 246 -15.66 -11.68 0.76
N LYS A 247 -16.03 -12.74 0.05
CA LYS A 247 -15.14 -13.84 -0.33
C LYS A 247 -15.26 -14.11 -1.82
N ASN A 248 -14.13 -14.24 -2.49
CA ASN A 248 -14.06 -14.75 -3.84
C ASN A 248 -14.02 -16.29 -3.80
N THR A 249 -14.95 -16.95 -4.49
CA THR A 249 -15.05 -18.41 -4.48
C THR A 249 -14.23 -19.10 -5.57
N THR A 250 -13.69 -18.34 -6.52
CA THR A 250 -12.96 -18.85 -7.69
C THR A 250 -11.46 -18.53 -7.64
N VAL A 251 -11.05 -17.51 -6.89
CA VAL A 251 -9.66 -17.07 -6.80
C VAL A 251 -9.13 -17.20 -5.38
N ASN A 252 -7.98 -17.82 -5.27
CA ASN A 252 -7.24 -17.96 -4.01
C ASN A 252 -6.10 -16.97 -3.92
N GLY A 253 -5.78 -16.57 -2.69
CA GLY A 253 -4.62 -15.76 -2.38
C GLY A 253 -4.94 -14.53 -1.51
N ALA A 254 -3.88 -13.86 -1.08
CA ALA A 254 -3.97 -12.62 -0.34
C ALA A 254 -4.47 -11.48 -1.24
N THR A 255 -5.37 -10.65 -0.75
CA THR A 255 -5.77 -9.38 -1.38
C THR A 255 -5.05 -8.19 -0.76
N ALA A 256 -3.99 -8.46 -0.03
CA ALA A 256 -3.09 -7.49 0.58
C ALA A 256 -1.64 -7.93 0.38
N SER A 257 -0.72 -6.99 0.48
CA SER A 257 0.71 -7.33 0.51
C SER A 257 1.05 -8.08 1.80
N PRO A 258 1.90 -9.12 1.75
CA PRO A 258 2.37 -9.84 2.93
C PRO A 258 3.03 -8.95 3.99
N SER A 259 3.60 -7.84 3.59
CA SER A 259 4.05 -6.77 4.46
C SER A 259 3.08 -5.60 4.33
N SER A 260 2.19 -5.46 5.27
CA SER A 260 1.11 -4.46 5.31
C SER A 260 1.56 -2.99 5.26
N TYR A 261 2.85 -2.74 5.20
CA TYR A 261 3.40 -1.40 5.31
C TYR A 261 3.30 -0.56 4.04
N TYR A 262 3.21 -1.18 2.85
CA TYR A 262 3.32 -0.48 1.57
C TYR A 262 2.40 -1.02 0.48
N GLY A 263 1.37 -1.77 0.86
CA GLY A 263 0.49 -2.43 -0.09
C GLY A 263 -0.43 -1.46 -0.84
N LEU A 264 0.03 -0.97 -1.98
CA LEU A 264 -0.82 -0.27 -2.94
C LEU A 264 -1.42 -1.30 -3.92
N SER A 265 -2.11 -2.29 -3.35
CA SER A 265 -2.73 -3.37 -4.14
C SER A 265 -4.12 -3.01 -4.66
N TYR A 266 -4.60 -1.82 -4.37
CA TYR A 266 -5.99 -1.44 -4.63
C TYR A 266 -6.08 -0.27 -5.56
N VAL A 267 -7.13 -0.30 -6.39
CA VAL A 267 -7.52 0.81 -7.24
C VAL A 267 -9.05 0.92 -7.23
N ASN A 268 -9.55 2.12 -7.32
CA ASN A 268 -10.94 2.42 -7.56
C ASN A 268 -11.10 2.94 -8.98
N ASP A 269 -12.01 2.33 -9.74
CA ASP A 269 -12.41 2.76 -11.07
C ASP A 269 -13.92 2.98 -11.09
N GLY A 270 -14.34 4.22 -10.81
CA GLY A 270 -15.75 4.57 -10.68
C GLY A 270 -16.43 3.76 -9.56
N ASN A 271 -17.24 2.78 -9.94
CA ASN A 271 -18.02 1.96 -9.01
C ASN A 271 -17.37 0.61 -8.68
N SER A 272 -16.19 0.33 -9.21
CA SER A 272 -15.52 -0.94 -9.03
C SER A 272 -14.25 -0.79 -8.22
N VAL A 273 -13.95 -1.78 -7.39
CA VAL A 273 -12.70 -1.90 -6.65
C VAL A 273 -11.93 -3.08 -7.22
N TYR A 274 -10.67 -2.88 -7.51
CA TYR A 274 -9.78 -3.93 -8.00
C TYR A 274 -8.77 -4.27 -6.92
N HIS A 275 -8.57 -5.55 -6.67
CA HIS A 275 -7.52 -6.05 -5.80
C HIS A 275 -6.51 -6.85 -6.61
N VAL A 276 -5.25 -6.62 -6.31
CA VAL A 276 -4.15 -7.44 -6.83
C VAL A 276 -3.91 -8.59 -5.86
N ILE A 277 -3.85 -9.80 -6.38
CA ILE A 277 -3.31 -10.98 -5.71
C ILE A 277 -1.80 -10.96 -5.96
N PRO A 278 -0.97 -10.58 -4.98
CA PRO A 278 0.42 -10.17 -5.25
C PRO A 278 1.40 -11.34 -5.47
N THR A 279 0.93 -12.58 -5.46
CA THR A 279 1.77 -13.77 -5.56
C THR A 279 1.26 -14.74 -6.63
N ASN A 280 2.11 -15.68 -7.04
CA ASN A 280 1.85 -16.71 -8.03
C ASN A 280 1.60 -16.13 -9.42
N THR A 281 0.35 -16.04 -9.87
CA THR A 281 0.04 -15.52 -11.21
C THR A 281 -0.14 -14.01 -11.24
N GLY A 282 -0.16 -13.35 -10.09
CA GLY A 282 -0.42 -11.92 -10.03
C GLY A 282 -1.79 -11.55 -10.55
N LYS A 283 -2.84 -12.25 -10.12
CA LYS A 283 -4.21 -11.98 -10.57
C LYS A 283 -4.73 -10.63 -10.10
N ILE A 284 -5.54 -9.99 -10.94
CA ILE A 284 -6.35 -8.85 -10.56
C ILE A 284 -7.80 -9.30 -10.51
N VAL A 285 -8.45 -9.09 -9.39
CA VAL A 285 -9.86 -9.41 -9.14
C VAL A 285 -10.66 -8.13 -8.98
N LYS A 286 -11.96 -8.19 -9.30
CA LYS A 286 -12.85 -7.04 -9.28
C LYS A 286 -13.97 -7.23 -8.27
N ILE A 287 -14.33 -6.15 -7.57
CA ILE A 287 -15.51 -6.05 -6.72
C ILE A 287 -16.44 -5.01 -7.33
N THR A 288 -17.69 -5.39 -7.55
CA THR A 288 -18.75 -4.51 -8.08
C THR A 288 -19.97 -4.66 -7.18
N SER A 289 -20.60 -3.56 -6.81
CA SER A 289 -21.79 -3.56 -5.95
C SER A 289 -21.61 -4.33 -4.64
N GLY A 290 -20.40 -4.28 -4.06
CA GLY A 290 -20.11 -4.90 -2.77
C GLY A 290 -19.84 -6.41 -2.79
N ALA A 291 -19.74 -7.03 -3.95
CA ALA A 291 -19.43 -8.45 -4.11
C ALA A 291 -18.32 -8.66 -5.15
N TYR A 292 -17.59 -9.76 -5.03
CA TYR A 292 -16.63 -10.14 -6.07
C TYR A 292 -17.36 -10.50 -7.38
N ASP A 293 -16.89 -9.92 -8.47
CA ASP A 293 -17.28 -10.28 -9.82
C ASP A 293 -16.49 -11.52 -10.25
N THR A 294 -17.09 -12.70 -10.10
CA THR A 294 -16.45 -13.97 -10.42
C THR A 294 -16.23 -14.19 -11.92
N SER A 295 -16.84 -13.38 -12.77
CA SER A 295 -16.60 -13.38 -14.22
C SER A 295 -15.36 -12.60 -14.62
N TYR A 296 -14.87 -11.72 -13.73
CA TYR A 296 -13.68 -10.95 -13.95
C TYR A 296 -12.45 -11.71 -13.41
N ASP A 297 -11.71 -12.30 -14.32
CA ASP A 297 -10.41 -12.94 -14.05
C ASP A 297 -9.34 -12.33 -14.96
N PHE A 298 -8.37 -11.64 -14.37
CA PHE A 298 -7.24 -11.06 -15.10
C PHE A 298 -5.93 -11.64 -14.56
N ASP A 299 -5.41 -12.61 -15.29
CA ASP A 299 -4.12 -13.25 -15.03
C ASP A 299 -3.00 -12.42 -15.67
N VAL A 300 -2.28 -11.66 -14.85
CA VAL A 300 -1.23 -10.74 -15.32
C VAL A 300 -0.04 -11.50 -15.88
N LYS A 301 0.33 -12.63 -15.28
CA LYS A 301 1.43 -13.48 -15.78
C LYS A 301 1.16 -13.92 -17.21
N THR A 302 -0.02 -14.46 -17.45
CA THR A 302 -0.44 -14.91 -18.79
C THR A 302 -0.49 -13.74 -19.77
N ALA A 303 -1.02 -12.59 -19.35
CA ALA A 303 -1.10 -11.40 -20.20
C ALA A 303 0.27 -10.83 -20.58
N LEU A 304 1.29 -11.04 -19.73
CA LEU A 304 2.69 -10.69 -20.02
C LEU A 304 3.45 -11.74 -20.84
N GLY A 305 2.83 -12.88 -21.14
CA GLY A 305 3.48 -14.00 -21.85
C GLY A 305 4.53 -14.73 -21.00
N LEU A 306 4.43 -14.66 -19.66
CA LEU A 306 5.39 -15.28 -18.75
C LEU A 306 4.96 -16.70 -18.37
N THR A 307 5.94 -17.58 -18.20
CA THR A 307 5.72 -18.99 -17.78
C THR A 307 5.93 -19.20 -16.29
N GLU A 308 6.82 -18.43 -15.68
CA GLU A 308 7.14 -18.52 -14.25
C GLU A 308 6.21 -17.68 -13.39
N ASP A 309 6.05 -18.09 -12.14
CA ASP A 309 5.27 -17.32 -11.16
C ASP A 309 5.90 -15.96 -10.85
N ILE A 310 5.06 -14.98 -10.61
CA ILE A 310 5.46 -13.60 -10.36
C ILE A 310 4.99 -13.10 -9.00
N ASN A 311 5.72 -12.15 -8.46
CA ASN A 311 5.30 -11.32 -7.34
C ASN A 311 5.01 -9.90 -7.84
N ILE A 312 3.92 -9.31 -7.35
CA ILE A 312 3.57 -7.91 -7.60
C ILE A 312 3.71 -7.14 -6.29
N SER A 313 4.38 -5.99 -6.32
CA SER A 313 4.62 -5.18 -5.12
C SER A 313 3.81 -3.90 -5.05
N GLY A 314 3.20 -3.46 -6.13
CA GLY A 314 2.39 -2.24 -6.16
C GLY A 314 1.50 -2.18 -7.38
N PHE A 315 0.42 -1.43 -7.26
CA PHE A 315 -0.50 -1.11 -8.34
C PHE A 315 -0.87 0.38 -8.29
N PHE A 316 -0.62 1.09 -9.37
CA PHE A 316 -0.77 2.55 -9.47
C PHE A 316 -1.74 2.87 -10.60
N TYR A 317 -2.97 3.21 -10.24
CA TYR A 317 -4.01 3.55 -11.21
C TYR A 317 -3.88 4.98 -11.71
N VAL A 318 -3.84 5.17 -13.02
CA VAL A 318 -3.67 6.48 -13.66
C VAL A 318 -4.93 6.99 -14.37
N GLY A 319 -6.01 6.21 -14.34
CA GLY A 319 -7.31 6.57 -14.93
C GLY A 319 -7.65 5.80 -16.20
N ASN A 320 -8.91 5.84 -16.62
CA ASN A 320 -9.43 5.22 -17.85
C ASN A 320 -9.18 3.69 -17.94
N GLY A 321 -9.20 2.98 -16.81
CA GLY A 321 -8.92 1.55 -16.76
C GLY A 321 -7.43 1.20 -16.84
N ILE A 322 -6.53 2.18 -16.82
CA ILE A 322 -5.09 1.95 -16.97
C ILE A 322 -4.39 2.08 -15.63
N GLY A 323 -3.50 1.15 -15.35
CA GLY A 323 -2.60 1.18 -14.20
C GLY A 323 -1.21 0.67 -14.53
N TYR A 324 -0.31 0.81 -13.57
CA TYR A 324 1.05 0.28 -13.62
C TYR A 324 1.30 -0.62 -12.42
N ILE A 325 2.03 -1.69 -12.63
CA ILE A 325 2.42 -2.64 -11.59
C ILE A 325 3.94 -2.80 -11.56
N ASN A 326 4.48 -3.01 -10.36
CA ASN A 326 5.84 -3.49 -10.18
C ASN A 326 5.77 -5.00 -10.03
N TYR A 327 6.50 -5.75 -10.84
CA TYR A 327 6.52 -7.20 -10.78
C TYR A 327 7.91 -7.79 -10.92
N ALA A 328 8.10 -8.98 -10.38
CA ALA A 328 9.34 -9.77 -10.54
C ALA A 328 9.02 -11.26 -10.53
N PRO A 329 9.88 -12.11 -11.11
CA PRO A 329 9.80 -13.57 -10.93
C PRO A 329 9.82 -13.93 -9.45
N SER A 330 8.96 -14.84 -9.02
CA SER A 330 8.83 -15.21 -7.59
C SER A 330 10.14 -15.77 -7.02
N ALA A 331 10.93 -16.44 -7.84
CA ALA A 331 12.22 -17.00 -7.43
C ALA A 331 13.27 -15.93 -7.05
N THR A 332 13.18 -14.74 -7.66
CA THR A 332 14.18 -13.66 -7.51
C THR A 332 13.62 -12.42 -6.81
N ALA A 333 12.32 -12.33 -6.60
CA ALA A 333 11.63 -11.15 -6.08
C ALA A 333 12.17 -10.64 -4.72
N ARG A 334 12.83 -11.49 -3.93
CA ARG A 334 13.40 -11.13 -2.62
C ARG A 334 14.92 -11.00 -2.62
N LYS A 335 15.57 -11.17 -3.75
CA LYS A 335 17.03 -11.11 -3.84
C LYS A 335 17.46 -9.73 -4.29
N TYR A 336 18.18 -9.00 -3.45
CA TYR A 336 18.71 -7.66 -3.77
C TYR A 336 19.65 -7.66 -4.95
N GLU A 337 20.45 -8.71 -5.07
CA GLU A 337 21.54 -8.80 -6.03
C GLU A 337 21.08 -9.04 -7.47
N ASP A 338 19.92 -9.66 -7.63
CA ASP A 338 19.43 -10.09 -8.95
C ASP A 338 18.66 -9.00 -9.68
N GLY A 339 18.23 -7.93 -8.99
CA GLY A 339 17.59 -6.76 -9.58
C GLY A 339 16.49 -7.09 -10.61
N ALA A 340 15.68 -8.11 -10.32
CA ALA A 340 14.79 -8.73 -11.30
C ALA A 340 13.44 -8.02 -11.47
N TRP A 341 13.26 -6.87 -10.83
CA TRP A 341 11.99 -6.14 -10.87
C TRP A 341 11.83 -5.37 -12.17
N SER A 342 10.62 -5.37 -12.66
CA SER A 342 10.16 -4.67 -13.86
C SER A 342 8.86 -3.92 -13.59
N VAL A 343 8.50 -3.05 -14.51
CA VAL A 343 7.22 -2.34 -14.53
C VAL A 343 6.39 -2.82 -15.71
N ALA A 344 5.12 -3.03 -15.50
CA ALA A 344 4.18 -3.27 -16.60
C ALA A 344 3.01 -2.28 -16.55
N ARG A 345 2.56 -1.84 -17.71
CA ARG A 345 1.29 -1.17 -17.91
C ARG A 345 0.20 -2.22 -18.03
N VAL A 346 -0.87 -2.07 -17.28
CA VAL A 346 -2.04 -2.97 -17.33
C VAL A 346 -3.28 -2.20 -17.76
N ASP A 347 -4.11 -2.83 -18.56
CA ASP A 347 -5.43 -2.36 -18.97
C ASP A 347 -6.48 -3.26 -18.31
N LEU A 348 -7.21 -2.70 -17.35
CA LEU A 348 -8.23 -3.43 -16.58
C LEU A 348 -9.46 -3.79 -17.42
N ASN A 349 -9.77 -2.98 -18.42
CA ASN A 349 -10.95 -3.20 -19.28
C ASN A 349 -10.72 -4.32 -20.28
N ASN A 350 -9.54 -4.30 -20.92
CA ASN A 350 -9.16 -5.27 -21.95
C ASN A 350 -8.41 -6.48 -21.37
N LYS A 351 -8.05 -6.47 -20.08
CA LYS A 351 -7.24 -7.50 -19.39
C LYS A 351 -5.93 -7.80 -20.13
N THR A 352 -5.22 -6.74 -20.52
CA THR A 352 -3.93 -6.83 -21.19
C THR A 352 -2.82 -6.23 -20.33
N ALA A 353 -1.60 -6.72 -20.50
CA ALA A 353 -0.42 -6.21 -19.81
C ALA A 353 0.76 -6.09 -20.79
N ILE A 354 1.52 -5.00 -20.67
CA ILE A 354 2.67 -4.72 -21.52
C ILE A 354 3.85 -4.35 -20.61
N LYS A 355 4.95 -5.08 -20.74
CA LYS A 355 6.20 -4.76 -20.05
C LYS A 355 6.71 -3.39 -20.53
N MET A 356 7.05 -2.52 -19.58
CA MET A 356 7.64 -1.22 -19.87
C MET A 356 9.15 -1.36 -20.07
N ASN A 357 9.68 -0.49 -20.95
CA ASN A 357 11.12 -0.40 -21.12
C ASN A 357 11.70 0.46 -19.98
N VAL A 358 12.17 -0.19 -18.94
CA VAL A 358 12.81 0.43 -17.76
C VAL A 358 14.24 -0.07 -17.65
N PRO A 359 15.13 0.67 -16.96
CA PRO A 359 16.51 0.21 -16.74
C PRO A 359 16.54 -1.21 -16.14
N GLU A 360 17.53 -1.98 -16.53
CA GLU A 360 17.75 -3.30 -15.97
C GLU A 360 18.16 -3.24 -14.50
N LYS A 361 17.94 -4.35 -13.77
CA LYS A 361 18.36 -4.54 -12.37
C LYS A 361 17.74 -3.53 -11.39
N LEU A 362 16.44 -3.32 -11.49
CA LEU A 362 15.71 -2.52 -10.53
C LEU A 362 15.33 -3.35 -9.29
N TRP A 363 15.34 -2.67 -8.16
CA TRP A 363 14.79 -3.18 -6.91
C TRP A 363 13.48 -2.44 -6.58
N LEU A 364 12.36 -2.90 -7.12
CA LEU A 364 11.04 -2.32 -6.95
C LEU A 364 10.18 -3.20 -6.04
N ASN A 365 10.60 -3.42 -4.83
CA ASN A 365 9.88 -4.23 -3.87
C ASN A 365 8.68 -3.47 -3.27
N PHE A 366 8.02 -4.07 -2.28
CA PHE A 366 6.87 -3.50 -1.58
C PHE A 366 7.14 -2.19 -0.81
N TYR A 367 8.38 -1.73 -0.74
CA TYR A 367 8.75 -0.41 -0.18
C TYR A 367 8.69 0.69 -1.23
N GLN A 368 8.64 0.34 -2.50
CA GLN A 368 8.62 1.31 -3.58
C GLN A 368 7.22 1.91 -3.72
N THR A 369 7.14 3.23 -3.63
CA THR A 369 5.92 3.98 -3.85
C THR A 369 6.05 4.88 -5.07
N ALA A 370 4.91 5.33 -5.57
CA ALA A 370 4.84 6.25 -6.70
C ALA A 370 3.73 7.28 -6.46
N LYS A 371 3.83 8.40 -7.14
CA LYS A 371 2.81 9.44 -7.17
C LYS A 371 2.13 9.43 -8.53
N VAL A 372 0.81 9.33 -8.54
CA VAL A 372 0.00 9.60 -9.73
C VAL A 372 -0.40 11.07 -9.69
N TYR A 373 -0.08 11.78 -10.74
CA TYR A 373 -0.40 13.20 -10.89
C TYR A 373 -0.68 13.53 -12.37
N ASN A 374 -1.78 14.20 -12.66
CA ASN A 374 -2.23 14.55 -14.01
C ASN A 374 -2.18 13.38 -15.01
N GLY A 375 -2.68 12.20 -14.60
CA GLY A 375 -2.74 11.00 -15.44
C GLY A 375 -1.37 10.36 -15.75
N LYS A 376 -0.31 10.81 -15.08
CA LYS A 376 1.06 10.29 -15.22
C LYS A 376 1.49 9.62 -13.92
N LEU A 377 2.34 8.60 -14.06
CA LEU A 377 3.00 7.95 -12.93
C LEU A 377 4.41 8.53 -12.75
N TYR A 378 4.73 9.00 -11.56
CA TYR A 378 6.06 9.41 -11.13
C TYR A 378 6.56 8.40 -10.10
N MET A 379 7.60 7.67 -10.44
CA MET A 379 8.20 6.65 -9.60
C MET A 379 9.72 6.78 -9.64
N PRO A 380 10.40 6.93 -8.49
CA PRO A 380 11.85 6.87 -8.44
C PRO A 380 12.32 5.44 -8.75
N LEU A 381 13.30 5.30 -9.60
CA LEU A 381 13.87 4.03 -10.06
C LEU A 381 15.34 3.93 -9.68
#